data_c24119730b5eb92e8d2ab9577666d072
#
_entry.id   c24119730b5eb92e8d2ab9577666d072
#
_cell.length_a   1.000
_cell.length_b   1.000
_cell.length_c   1.000
_cell.angle_alpha   90.00
_cell.angle_beta   90.00
_cell.angle_gamma   90.00
#
_symmetry.space_group_name_H-M   'P 1'
#
loop_
_entity.id
_entity.type
_entity.pdbx_description
1 polymer ?
#
loop_
_entity_poly.entity_id
_entity_poly.type
_entity_poly.pdbx_seq_one_letter_code
_entity_poly.pdbx_strand_id
1 'polypeptide(L)'
;MKKNEDSMKQKIKRILGEMNIFLGSVEAQRRKDGLILEIDKLFDFILTLNGGENSRSQFKQDIFALMVNKFKEGGYFVEFGATNGCDISNTYVLEKQFGWRGILAEPAKMWHKNLIKNRDCNVEFDCVWHTSGELLDFDMVKEGELSTLSIFSNSDEYAKARQEKTTYVVNTISLIALLKKYNAPKEIDYLSVDTEGSELDILSAFDFNEYRFNCITIEHNFTENREKLKFLLEQNGYKRVFEHLSKWDDWYIPESLDSY
;
A
#
# COMPACT_ATOMS: atom_id res chain seq x y z
N MET A 1 -26.17 -21.59 5.43
CA MET A 1 -25.13 -20.56 5.27
C MET A 1 -24.19 -20.47 6.48
N LYS A 2 -24.63 -20.28 7.73
CA LYS A 2 -23.72 -20.20 8.92
C LYS A 2 -22.75 -21.37 9.13
N LYS A 3 -23.10 -22.62 8.79
CA LYS A 3 -22.20 -23.78 8.93
C LYS A 3 -20.98 -23.78 7.99
N ASN A 4 -21.08 -23.11 6.82
CA ASN A 4 -19.96 -22.98 5.88
C ASN A 4 -18.99 -21.86 6.29
N GLU A 5 -19.48 -20.77 6.88
CA GLU A 5 -18.63 -19.67 7.40
C GLU A 5 -17.73 -20.10 8.57
N ASP A 6 -18.29 -20.86 9.53
CA ASP A 6 -17.49 -21.38 10.65
C ASP A 6 -16.43 -22.37 10.19
N SER A 7 -16.73 -23.20 9.18
CA SER A 7 -15.77 -24.13 8.58
C SER A 7 -14.62 -23.37 7.88
N MET A 8 -14.93 -22.26 7.21
CA MET A 8 -13.94 -21.46 6.49
C MET A 8 -13.03 -20.67 7.44
N LYS A 9 -13.61 -20.01 8.47
CA LYS A 9 -12.83 -19.34 9.53
C LYS A 9 -11.87 -20.30 10.24
N GLN A 10 -12.29 -21.53 10.49
CA GLN A 10 -11.44 -22.56 11.08
C GLN A 10 -10.31 -23.00 10.12
N LYS A 11 -10.60 -23.15 8.82
CA LYS A 11 -9.58 -23.47 7.81
C LYS A 11 -8.54 -22.35 7.70
N ILE A 12 -8.99 -21.10 7.64
CA ILE A 12 -8.10 -19.92 7.59
C ILE A 12 -7.23 -19.87 8.86
N LYS A 13 -7.80 -20.04 10.06
CA LYS A 13 -7.03 -20.10 11.31
C LYS A 13 -5.97 -21.18 11.33
N ARG A 14 -6.29 -22.37 10.77
CA ARG A 14 -5.32 -23.47 10.65
C ARG A 14 -4.18 -23.11 9.70
N ILE A 15 -4.51 -22.57 8.52
CA ILE A 15 -3.53 -22.12 7.52
C ILE A 15 -2.62 -21.03 8.11
N LEU A 16 -3.18 -20.05 8.80
CA LEU A 16 -2.41 -19.00 9.47
C LEU A 16 -1.51 -19.55 10.57
N GLY A 17 -1.97 -20.56 11.33
CA GLY A 17 -1.14 -21.27 12.31
C GLY A 17 0.02 -22.02 11.66
N GLU A 18 -0.23 -22.71 10.56
CA GLU A 18 0.81 -23.39 9.76
C GLU A 18 1.78 -22.40 9.13
N MET A 19 1.32 -21.24 8.65
CA MET A 19 2.15 -20.13 8.16
C MET A 19 3.02 -19.53 9.26
N ASN A 20 2.53 -19.34 10.47
CA ASN A 20 3.32 -18.85 11.60
C ASN A 20 4.48 -19.78 11.94
N ILE A 21 4.24 -21.09 11.94
CA ILE A 21 5.29 -22.10 12.12
C ILE A 21 6.30 -22.01 10.96
N PHE A 22 5.81 -21.80 9.74
CA PHE A 22 6.62 -21.71 8.54
C PHE A 22 7.43 -20.40 8.48
N LEU A 23 6.83 -19.24 8.77
CA LEU A 23 7.52 -17.96 8.83
C LEU A 23 8.52 -17.88 9.99
N GLY A 24 8.23 -18.48 11.13
CA GLY A 24 9.17 -18.61 12.25
C GLY A 24 10.38 -19.51 11.93
N SER A 25 10.28 -20.40 10.92
CA SER A 25 11.37 -21.24 10.46
C SER A 25 12.22 -20.63 9.33
N VAL A 26 11.81 -19.48 8.78
CA VAL A 26 12.40 -18.81 7.59
C VAL A 26 13.69 -18.04 7.89
N GLU A 27 14.13 -17.92 9.12
CA GLU A 27 15.47 -17.41 9.47
C GLU A 27 16.64 -18.23 8.88
N ALA A 28 16.37 -19.38 8.28
CA ALA A 28 17.36 -20.19 7.58
C ALA A 28 17.55 -19.75 6.12
N GLN A 29 18.53 -18.99 5.88
CA GLN A 29 19.01 -18.23 4.71
C GLN A 29 19.11 -18.94 3.34
N ARG A 30 18.62 -20.16 3.11
CA ARG A 30 19.00 -20.96 1.93
C ARG A 30 17.91 -21.38 0.93
N ARG A 31 16.66 -20.88 1.01
CA ARG A 31 15.60 -21.27 0.04
C ARG A 31 14.76 -20.07 -0.46
N LYS A 32 15.37 -18.94 -0.71
CA LYS A 32 14.64 -17.68 -0.97
C LYS A 32 13.65 -17.75 -2.15
N ASP A 33 14.07 -18.16 -3.32
CA ASP A 33 13.24 -18.06 -4.52
C ASP A 33 12.11 -19.11 -4.59
N GLY A 34 12.37 -20.34 -4.19
CA GLY A 34 11.35 -21.38 -4.13
C GLY A 34 10.28 -21.10 -3.07
N LEU A 35 10.67 -20.47 -1.98
CA LEU A 35 9.78 -20.13 -0.88
C LEU A 35 8.81 -18.99 -1.25
N ILE A 36 9.29 -17.97 -1.96
CA ILE A 36 8.46 -16.87 -2.45
C ILE A 36 7.37 -17.41 -3.38
N LEU A 37 7.70 -18.29 -4.30
CA LEU A 37 6.74 -18.93 -5.21
C LEU A 37 5.69 -19.77 -4.48
N GLU A 38 6.06 -20.49 -3.43
CA GLU A 38 5.11 -21.28 -2.62
C GLU A 38 4.19 -20.38 -1.79
N ILE A 39 4.70 -19.26 -1.28
CA ILE A 39 3.90 -18.24 -0.58
C ILE A 39 2.92 -17.59 -1.55
N ASP A 40 3.32 -17.22 -2.76
CA ASP A 40 2.45 -16.66 -3.78
C ASP A 40 1.29 -17.61 -4.12
N LYS A 41 1.59 -18.89 -4.35
CA LYS A 41 0.58 -19.91 -4.62
C LYS A 41 -0.39 -20.10 -3.44
N LEU A 42 0.13 -20.04 -2.21
CA LEU A 42 -0.70 -20.14 -1.00
C LEU A 42 -1.64 -18.95 -0.88
N PHE A 43 -1.17 -17.75 -1.18
CA PHE A 43 -1.99 -16.54 -1.14
C PHE A 43 -3.06 -16.54 -2.23
N ASP A 44 -2.72 -16.91 -3.46
CA ASP A 44 -3.70 -17.06 -4.54
C ASP A 44 -4.76 -18.13 -4.18
N PHE A 45 -4.35 -19.23 -3.55
CA PHE A 45 -5.26 -20.23 -3.06
C PHE A 45 -6.20 -19.70 -1.94
N ILE A 46 -5.68 -18.91 -1.00
CA ILE A 46 -6.49 -18.30 0.06
C ILE A 46 -7.55 -17.36 -0.55
N LEU A 47 -7.20 -16.57 -1.56
CA LEU A 47 -8.13 -15.69 -2.24
C LEU A 47 -9.20 -16.47 -3.02
N THR A 48 -8.80 -17.53 -3.72
CA THR A 48 -9.73 -18.38 -4.48
C THR A 48 -10.70 -19.16 -3.60
N LEU A 49 -10.35 -19.46 -2.35
CA LEU A 49 -11.26 -20.10 -1.38
C LEU A 49 -12.53 -19.26 -1.10
N ASN A 50 -12.47 -17.97 -1.30
CA ASN A 50 -13.61 -17.05 -1.15
C ASN A 50 -14.38 -16.83 -2.47
N GLY A 51 -14.03 -17.55 -3.55
CA GLY A 51 -14.64 -17.38 -4.87
C GLY A 51 -14.29 -16.04 -5.53
N GLY A 52 -13.18 -15.43 -5.11
CA GLY A 52 -12.77 -14.10 -5.48
C GLY A 52 -11.66 -14.04 -6.54
N GLU A 53 -11.35 -12.84 -6.96
CA GLU A 53 -10.25 -12.53 -7.85
C GLU A 53 -8.89 -12.70 -7.14
N ASN A 54 -7.84 -12.92 -7.92
CA ASN A 54 -6.47 -12.98 -7.41
C ASN A 54 -6.01 -11.60 -6.94
N SER A 55 -4.97 -11.57 -6.08
CA SER A 55 -4.27 -10.35 -5.71
C SER A 55 -3.86 -9.54 -6.95
N ARG A 56 -4.09 -8.23 -6.88
CA ARG A 56 -3.72 -7.27 -7.93
C ARG A 56 -2.40 -6.57 -7.64
N SER A 57 -1.96 -6.56 -6.39
CA SER A 57 -0.72 -5.91 -5.97
C SER A 57 0.52 -6.63 -6.50
N GLN A 58 1.58 -5.87 -6.77
CA GLN A 58 2.83 -6.41 -7.36
C GLN A 58 3.50 -7.44 -6.46
N PHE A 59 3.52 -7.20 -5.14
CA PHE A 59 4.25 -8.02 -4.16
C PHE A 59 3.35 -8.57 -3.07
N LYS A 60 2.03 -8.67 -3.31
CA LYS A 60 1.06 -9.16 -2.34
C LYS A 60 0.90 -8.25 -1.12
N GLN A 61 1.03 -6.94 -1.31
CA GLN A 61 0.79 -5.92 -0.28
C GLN A 61 -0.64 -5.99 0.25
N ASP A 62 -1.63 -6.26 -0.61
CA ASP A 62 -3.03 -6.50 -0.24
C ASP A 62 -3.19 -7.71 0.69
N ILE A 63 -2.45 -8.81 0.43
CA ILE A 63 -2.45 -10.00 1.28
C ILE A 63 -1.78 -9.70 2.62
N PHE A 64 -0.66 -8.97 2.61
CA PHE A 64 -0.02 -8.50 3.84
C PHE A 64 -0.99 -7.69 4.70
N ALA A 65 -1.71 -6.73 4.10
CA ALA A 65 -2.72 -5.95 4.80
C ALA A 65 -3.84 -6.83 5.40
N LEU A 66 -4.34 -7.82 4.64
CA LEU A 66 -5.33 -8.78 5.13
C LEU A 66 -4.80 -9.62 6.29
N MET A 67 -3.56 -10.12 6.19
CA MET A 67 -2.94 -10.93 7.25
C MET A 67 -2.82 -10.13 8.56
N VAL A 68 -2.25 -8.92 8.51
CA VAL A 68 -2.09 -8.06 9.69
C VAL A 68 -3.45 -7.77 10.33
N ASN A 69 -4.46 -7.54 9.53
CA ASN A 69 -5.83 -7.27 9.98
C ASN A 69 -6.70 -8.53 10.15
N LYS A 70 -6.07 -9.73 10.22
CA LYS A 70 -6.75 -11.02 10.51
C LYS A 70 -7.89 -11.33 9.55
N PHE A 71 -7.73 -10.96 8.28
CA PHE A 71 -8.74 -11.14 7.23
C PHE A 71 -10.12 -10.58 7.62
N LYS A 72 -10.15 -9.46 8.33
CA LYS A 72 -11.40 -8.81 8.69
C LYS A 72 -12.13 -8.26 7.46
N GLU A 73 -13.43 -8.23 7.51
CA GLU A 73 -14.28 -7.51 6.56
C GLU A 73 -14.48 -6.06 7.02
N GLY A 74 -14.74 -5.14 6.07
CA GLY A 74 -15.13 -3.76 6.36
C GLY A 74 -14.02 -2.89 6.96
N GLY A 75 -12.76 -3.14 6.62
CA GLY A 75 -11.63 -2.31 7.04
C GLY A 75 -11.59 -0.95 6.34
N TYR A 76 -10.55 -0.17 6.64
CA TYR A 76 -10.30 1.15 6.05
C TYR A 76 -8.87 1.25 5.52
N PHE A 77 -8.73 1.67 4.26
CA PHE A 77 -7.43 1.85 3.61
C PHE A 77 -7.21 3.27 3.11
N VAL A 78 -5.95 3.61 2.90
CA VAL A 78 -5.51 4.79 2.15
C VAL A 78 -4.42 4.35 1.18
N GLU A 79 -4.54 4.69 -0.10
CA GLU A 79 -3.56 4.33 -1.14
C GLU A 79 -3.23 5.56 -1.98
N PHE A 80 -1.93 5.86 -2.11
CA PHE A 80 -1.40 6.89 -3.00
C PHE A 80 -0.73 6.23 -4.20
N GLY A 81 -0.78 6.89 -5.38
CA GLY A 81 -0.35 6.27 -6.62
C GLY A 81 -1.31 5.18 -7.10
N ALA A 82 -2.62 5.45 -6.95
CA ALA A 82 -3.67 4.45 -7.20
C ALA A 82 -3.85 4.09 -8.68
N THR A 83 -3.20 4.76 -9.60
CA THR A 83 -3.27 4.57 -11.06
C THR A 83 -4.72 4.44 -11.56
N ASN A 84 -5.03 3.39 -12.32
CA ASN A 84 -6.41 3.14 -12.78
C ASN A 84 -7.31 2.49 -11.71
N GLY A 85 -6.79 2.25 -10.50
CA GLY A 85 -7.49 1.66 -9.36
C GLY A 85 -7.73 0.16 -9.43
N CYS A 86 -7.17 -0.53 -10.42
CA CYS A 86 -7.37 -1.98 -10.62
C CYS A 86 -6.04 -2.70 -10.82
N ASP A 87 -5.29 -2.33 -11.87
CA ASP A 87 -4.04 -2.95 -12.20
C ASP A 87 -2.99 -2.50 -11.18
N ILE A 88 -2.21 -3.43 -10.67
CA ILE A 88 -1.20 -3.25 -9.60
C ILE A 88 -1.69 -2.57 -8.30
N SER A 89 -3.00 -2.35 -8.14
CA SER A 89 -3.54 -1.72 -6.92
C SER A 89 -3.35 -2.60 -5.70
N ASN A 90 -2.88 -1.97 -4.62
CA ASN A 90 -2.65 -2.61 -3.32
C ASN A 90 -3.92 -2.71 -2.47
N THR A 91 -5.05 -2.16 -2.93
CA THR A 91 -6.31 -2.13 -2.17
C THR A 91 -7.53 -2.64 -2.95
N TYR A 92 -7.38 -3.02 -4.23
CA TYR A 92 -8.51 -3.48 -5.05
C TYR A 92 -9.24 -4.67 -4.43
N VAL A 93 -8.50 -5.72 -4.04
CA VAL A 93 -9.07 -6.92 -3.42
C VAL A 93 -9.69 -6.60 -2.06
N LEU A 94 -9.09 -5.71 -1.28
CA LEU A 94 -9.62 -5.27 0.01
C LEU A 94 -11.02 -4.66 -0.15
N GLU A 95 -11.21 -3.79 -1.15
CA GLU A 95 -12.51 -3.20 -1.44
C GLU A 95 -13.50 -4.22 -2.01
N LYS A 96 -13.12 -4.92 -3.08
CA LYS A 96 -14.08 -5.72 -3.87
C LYS A 96 -14.47 -7.04 -3.21
N GLN A 97 -13.58 -7.65 -2.43
CA GLN A 97 -13.86 -8.96 -1.82
C GLN A 97 -14.11 -8.88 -0.32
N PHE A 98 -13.45 -7.95 0.38
CA PHE A 98 -13.55 -7.83 1.84
C PHE A 98 -14.40 -6.64 2.29
N GLY A 99 -14.98 -5.88 1.34
CA GLY A 99 -15.88 -4.77 1.64
C GLY A 99 -15.21 -3.62 2.39
N TRP A 100 -13.89 -3.48 2.28
CA TRP A 100 -13.19 -2.35 2.87
C TRP A 100 -13.58 -1.05 2.17
N ARG A 101 -13.45 0.06 2.87
CA ARG A 101 -13.65 1.41 2.35
C ARG A 101 -12.37 2.19 2.51
N GLY A 102 -12.25 3.30 1.81
CA GLY A 102 -11.02 4.09 1.94
C GLY A 102 -10.93 5.27 1.03
N ILE A 103 -9.70 5.71 0.84
CA ILE A 103 -9.31 6.86 0.02
C ILE A 103 -8.22 6.41 -0.95
N LEU A 104 -8.40 6.75 -2.21
CA LEU A 104 -7.39 6.65 -3.25
C LEU A 104 -6.95 8.05 -3.65
N ALA A 105 -5.64 8.29 -3.81
CA ALA A 105 -5.13 9.54 -4.32
C ALA A 105 -4.32 9.31 -5.60
N GLU A 106 -4.67 10.06 -6.67
CA GLU A 106 -4.04 9.92 -7.98
C GLU A 106 -4.07 11.24 -8.77
N PRO A 107 -2.95 11.96 -8.84
CA PRO A 107 -2.90 13.23 -9.57
C PRO A 107 -2.77 13.08 -11.09
N ALA A 108 -2.36 11.90 -11.62
CA ALA A 108 -2.18 11.69 -13.05
C ALA A 108 -3.53 11.62 -13.79
N LYS A 109 -3.84 12.68 -14.54
CA LYS A 109 -5.13 12.87 -15.24
C LYS A 109 -5.51 11.73 -16.17
N MET A 110 -4.54 11.01 -16.72
CA MET A 110 -4.79 9.89 -17.61
C MET A 110 -5.57 8.75 -16.93
N TRP A 111 -5.42 8.59 -15.61
CA TRP A 111 -6.07 7.54 -14.83
C TRP A 111 -7.46 7.89 -14.32
N HIS A 112 -7.80 9.17 -14.15
CA HIS A 112 -9.01 9.64 -13.43
C HIS A 112 -10.28 8.95 -13.89
N LYS A 113 -10.51 8.84 -15.22
CA LYS A 113 -11.73 8.23 -15.77
C LYS A 113 -11.84 6.75 -15.40
N ASN A 114 -10.74 6.02 -15.50
CA ASN A 114 -10.71 4.58 -15.20
C ASN A 114 -10.79 4.35 -13.68
N LEU A 115 -10.08 5.15 -12.92
CA LEU A 115 -10.10 5.11 -11.45
C LEU A 115 -11.52 5.25 -10.89
N ILE A 116 -12.26 6.29 -11.29
CA ILE A 116 -13.67 6.48 -10.89
C ILE A 116 -14.56 5.31 -11.33
N LYS A 117 -14.31 4.74 -12.51
CA LYS A 117 -15.10 3.62 -13.02
C LYS A 117 -14.86 2.32 -12.26
N ASN A 118 -13.61 2.08 -11.84
CA ASN A 118 -13.16 0.82 -11.27
C ASN A 118 -13.39 0.73 -9.75
N ARG A 119 -13.52 1.88 -9.06
CA ARG A 119 -13.55 1.94 -7.60
C ARG A 119 -14.79 2.66 -7.07
N ASP A 120 -15.31 2.18 -5.93
CA ASP A 120 -16.50 2.73 -5.27
C ASP A 120 -16.13 3.54 -4.00
N CYS A 121 -14.84 3.59 -3.64
CA CYS A 121 -14.34 4.36 -2.50
C CYS A 121 -14.13 5.84 -2.84
N ASN A 122 -13.65 6.64 -1.87
CA ASN A 122 -13.33 8.04 -2.10
C ASN A 122 -12.11 8.17 -3.02
N VAL A 123 -12.16 9.11 -3.96
CA VAL A 123 -11.05 9.42 -4.87
C VAL A 123 -10.65 10.87 -4.73
N GLU A 124 -9.34 11.10 -4.54
CA GLU A 124 -8.70 12.42 -4.48
C GLU A 124 -7.81 12.60 -5.71
N PHE A 125 -7.90 13.78 -6.33
CA PHE A 125 -7.08 14.14 -7.48
C PHE A 125 -5.99 15.16 -7.17
N ASP A 126 -6.04 15.80 -6.00
CA ASP A 126 -4.94 16.62 -5.52
C ASP A 126 -3.74 15.70 -5.20
N CYS A 127 -2.54 16.18 -5.50
CA CYS A 127 -1.31 15.46 -5.20
C CYS A 127 -1.07 15.43 -3.69
N VAL A 128 -0.89 14.25 -3.12
CA VAL A 128 -0.53 14.15 -1.70
C VAL A 128 0.89 14.68 -1.52
N TRP A 129 1.05 15.59 -0.56
CA TRP A 129 2.29 16.31 -0.29
C TRP A 129 2.43 16.64 1.21
N HIS A 130 3.57 17.19 1.62
CA HIS A 130 3.76 17.59 3.02
C HIS A 130 2.86 18.77 3.46
N THR A 131 2.39 19.58 2.50
CA THR A 131 1.60 20.79 2.74
C THR A 131 0.41 20.83 1.77
N SER A 132 -0.73 21.34 2.23
CA SER A 132 -1.93 21.57 1.39
C SER A 132 -1.93 22.94 0.73
N GLY A 133 -2.50 23.01 -0.50
CA GLY A 133 -2.80 24.27 -1.20
C GLY A 133 -1.60 24.86 -1.94
N GLU A 134 -0.52 24.12 -2.10
CA GLU A 134 0.57 24.49 -3.01
C GLU A 134 0.21 24.09 -4.45
N LEU A 135 0.77 24.82 -5.41
CA LEU A 135 0.67 24.55 -6.84
C LEU A 135 2.04 24.06 -7.30
N LEU A 136 2.13 22.79 -7.67
CA LEU A 136 3.39 22.14 -8.08
C LEU A 136 3.28 21.61 -9.49
N ASP A 137 4.42 21.59 -10.21
CA ASP A 137 4.53 20.93 -11.50
C ASP A 137 4.56 19.41 -11.32
N PHE A 138 3.70 18.74 -12.08
CA PHE A 138 3.58 17.28 -12.11
C PHE A 138 3.89 16.76 -13.51
N ASP A 139 4.75 15.78 -13.58
CA ASP A 139 5.21 15.14 -14.80
C ASP A 139 4.45 13.83 -15.03
N MET A 140 3.42 13.89 -15.88
CA MET A 140 2.70 12.71 -16.33
C MET A 140 3.45 12.08 -17.50
N VAL A 141 3.92 10.86 -17.33
CA VAL A 141 4.65 10.09 -18.34
C VAL A 141 3.74 9.11 -19.07
N LYS A 142 4.25 8.56 -20.19
CA LYS A 142 3.49 7.63 -21.02
C LYS A 142 3.17 6.32 -20.28
N GLU A 143 4.13 5.81 -19.52
CA GLU A 143 4.02 4.67 -18.60
C GLU A 143 3.38 5.10 -17.29
N GLY A 144 2.29 5.77 -17.27
CA GLY A 144 1.57 6.46 -16.22
C GLY A 144 1.94 6.16 -14.76
N GLU A 145 2.35 4.93 -14.46
CA GLU A 145 2.78 4.48 -13.14
C GLU A 145 4.02 5.23 -12.62
N LEU A 146 4.92 5.67 -13.52
CA LEU A 146 6.15 6.39 -13.17
C LEU A 146 5.95 7.91 -13.10
N SER A 147 4.71 8.40 -13.13
CA SER A 147 4.39 9.83 -13.04
C SER A 147 4.69 10.38 -11.65
N THR A 148 5.30 11.55 -11.55
CA THR A 148 5.76 12.12 -10.29
C THR A 148 5.73 13.65 -10.29
N LEU A 149 5.94 14.28 -9.14
CA LEU A 149 6.23 15.71 -9.06
C LEU A 149 7.54 16.01 -9.81
N SER A 150 7.58 17.10 -10.60
CA SER A 150 8.71 17.42 -11.46
C SER A 150 10.06 17.49 -10.73
N ILE A 151 10.04 17.82 -9.43
CA ILE A 151 11.23 17.87 -8.58
C ILE A 151 11.89 16.49 -8.39
N PHE A 152 11.13 15.40 -8.55
CA PHE A 152 11.61 14.01 -8.41
C PHE A 152 11.86 13.32 -9.75
N SER A 153 11.59 13.96 -10.90
CA SER A 153 11.73 13.33 -12.23
C SER A 153 13.10 12.73 -12.55
N ASN A 154 14.14 13.17 -11.83
CA ASN A 154 15.52 12.71 -12.04
C ASN A 154 16.13 12.07 -10.76
N SER A 155 15.34 11.68 -9.77
CA SER A 155 15.82 11.25 -8.47
C SER A 155 16.16 9.76 -8.36
N ASP A 156 15.79 8.95 -9.36
CA ASP A 156 15.93 7.48 -9.36
C ASP A 156 16.35 6.91 -10.73
N GLU A 157 16.36 5.59 -10.85
CA GLU A 157 16.73 4.86 -12.06
C GLU A 157 15.75 5.05 -13.23
N TYR A 158 14.51 5.52 -12.96
CA TYR A 158 13.47 5.76 -13.97
C TYR A 158 13.56 7.12 -14.66
N ALA A 159 14.56 7.95 -14.34
CA ALA A 159 14.76 9.28 -14.94
C ALA A 159 14.73 9.27 -16.48
N LYS A 160 15.22 8.20 -17.14
CA LYS A 160 15.16 8.04 -18.59
C LYS A 160 13.76 7.80 -19.11
N ALA A 161 12.95 7.01 -18.42
CA ALA A 161 11.57 6.74 -18.79
C ALA A 161 10.71 8.01 -18.70
N ARG A 162 11.07 8.93 -17.79
CA ARG A 162 10.39 10.21 -17.57
C ARG A 162 10.80 11.33 -18.55
N GLN A 163 11.57 11.04 -19.61
CA GLN A 163 11.92 12.06 -20.61
C GLN A 163 10.75 12.45 -21.51
N GLU A 164 9.89 11.47 -21.88
CA GLU A 164 8.67 11.73 -22.65
C GLU A 164 7.50 11.95 -21.68
N LYS A 165 7.23 13.21 -21.36
CA LYS A 165 6.25 13.59 -20.36
C LYS A 165 5.39 14.76 -20.78
N THR A 166 4.24 14.89 -20.13
CA THR A 166 3.40 16.10 -20.17
C THR A 166 3.39 16.71 -18.79
N THR A 167 3.95 17.91 -18.65
CA THR A 167 3.97 18.64 -17.39
C THR A 167 2.73 19.52 -17.26
N TYR A 168 2.10 19.49 -16.08
CA TYR A 168 1.00 20.40 -15.72
C TYR A 168 1.00 20.66 -14.21
N VAL A 169 0.32 21.75 -13.83
CA VAL A 169 0.21 22.12 -12.42
C VAL A 169 -0.86 21.26 -11.74
N VAL A 170 -0.52 20.73 -10.57
CA VAL A 170 -1.44 20.07 -9.63
C VAL A 170 -1.56 20.89 -8.35
N ASN A 171 -2.72 20.80 -7.71
CA ASN A 171 -2.91 21.29 -6.37
C ASN A 171 -2.45 20.23 -5.36
N THR A 172 -2.02 20.61 -4.16
CA THR A 172 -1.55 19.67 -3.15
C THR A 172 -2.51 19.54 -1.97
N ILE A 173 -2.48 18.36 -1.34
CA ILE A 173 -3.18 18.07 -0.10
C ILE A 173 -2.26 17.29 0.86
N SER A 174 -2.16 17.71 2.12
CA SER A 174 -1.40 16.94 3.11
C SER A 174 -2.17 15.69 3.54
N LEU A 175 -1.45 14.64 3.97
CA LEU A 175 -2.08 13.41 4.46
C LEU A 175 -3.08 13.68 5.58
N ILE A 176 -2.76 14.55 6.53
CA ILE A 176 -3.68 14.96 7.60
C ILE A 176 -4.96 15.63 7.04
N ALA A 177 -4.80 16.55 6.08
CA ALA A 177 -5.94 17.23 5.46
C ALA A 177 -6.81 16.27 4.65
N LEU A 178 -6.18 15.32 3.94
CA LEU A 178 -6.85 14.25 3.20
C LEU A 178 -7.71 13.39 4.13
N LEU A 179 -7.14 12.91 5.22
CA LEU A 179 -7.86 12.08 6.20
C LEU A 179 -9.04 12.84 6.83
N LYS A 180 -8.87 14.13 7.15
CA LYS A 180 -9.93 14.99 7.66
C LYS A 180 -11.03 15.25 6.62
N LYS A 181 -10.65 15.52 5.37
CA LYS A 181 -11.60 15.78 4.24
C LYS A 181 -12.59 14.63 4.07
N TYR A 182 -12.13 13.40 4.18
CA TYR A 182 -12.95 12.21 3.98
C TYR A 182 -13.43 11.55 5.28
N ASN A 183 -13.27 12.23 6.43
CA ASN A 183 -13.68 11.72 7.75
C ASN A 183 -13.13 10.31 8.04
N ALA A 184 -11.86 10.07 7.73
CA ALA A 184 -11.20 8.80 8.00
C ALA A 184 -11.22 8.47 9.51
N PRO A 185 -11.32 7.19 9.88
CA PRO A 185 -11.18 6.77 11.29
C PRO A 185 -9.77 7.09 11.81
N LYS A 186 -9.62 7.27 13.12
CA LYS A 186 -8.30 7.53 13.73
C LYS A 186 -7.36 6.32 13.66
N GLU A 187 -7.93 5.12 13.70
CA GLU A 187 -7.25 3.85 13.48
C GLU A 187 -7.55 3.40 12.05
N ILE A 188 -6.55 3.42 11.19
CA ILE A 188 -6.62 3.05 9.78
C ILE A 188 -5.96 1.67 9.62
N ASP A 189 -6.62 0.76 8.93
CA ASP A 189 -6.12 -0.60 8.81
C ASP A 189 -4.93 -0.75 7.88
N TYR A 190 -4.86 0.07 6.83
CA TYR A 190 -3.78 -0.02 5.85
C TYR A 190 -3.49 1.33 5.17
N LEU A 191 -2.20 1.66 5.09
CA LEU A 191 -1.67 2.75 4.28
C LEU A 191 -0.70 2.18 3.23
N SER A 192 -0.93 2.51 1.96
CA SER A 192 -0.04 2.23 0.84
C SER A 192 0.48 3.54 0.27
N VAL A 193 1.79 3.73 0.24
CA VAL A 193 2.46 4.94 -0.22
C VAL A 193 3.40 4.60 -1.37
N ASP A 194 3.03 5.06 -2.56
CA ASP A 194 3.77 4.86 -3.79
C ASP A 194 3.59 6.12 -4.65
N THR A 195 4.49 7.07 -4.51
CA THR A 195 4.37 8.41 -5.11
C THR A 195 5.56 8.80 -5.97
N GLU A 196 6.45 7.82 -6.22
CA GLU A 196 7.61 7.98 -7.09
C GLU A 196 8.56 9.11 -6.62
N GLY A 197 8.81 9.16 -5.28
CA GLY A 197 9.86 9.98 -4.67
C GLY A 197 9.45 10.90 -3.52
N SER A 198 8.16 11.15 -3.31
CA SER A 198 7.69 12.09 -2.27
C SER A 198 7.33 11.46 -0.91
N GLU A 199 7.53 10.15 -0.74
CA GLU A 199 7.13 9.35 0.41
C GLU A 199 7.69 9.92 1.73
N LEU A 200 8.98 10.26 1.74
CA LEU A 200 9.64 10.81 2.93
C LEU A 200 9.08 12.19 3.31
N ASP A 201 8.85 13.06 2.33
CA ASP A 201 8.34 14.41 2.57
C ASP A 201 6.91 14.34 3.13
N ILE A 202 6.05 13.49 2.57
CA ILE A 202 4.68 13.28 3.03
C ILE A 202 4.66 12.78 4.48
N LEU A 203 5.42 11.72 4.78
CA LEU A 203 5.38 11.07 6.08
C LEU A 203 6.14 11.85 7.16
N SER A 204 7.15 12.64 6.81
CA SER A 204 7.86 13.53 7.75
C SER A 204 6.97 14.65 8.29
N ALA A 205 5.97 15.07 7.51
CA ALA A 205 5.01 16.09 7.92
C ALA A 205 3.76 15.53 8.61
N PHE A 206 3.65 14.20 8.74
CA PHE A 206 2.48 13.54 9.29
C PHE A 206 2.55 13.40 10.82
N ASP A 207 1.45 13.70 11.51
CA ASP A 207 1.33 13.49 12.96
C ASP A 207 0.78 12.09 13.26
N PHE A 208 1.69 11.17 13.55
CA PHE A 208 1.36 9.81 13.94
C PHE A 208 0.64 9.70 15.31
N ASN A 209 0.52 10.77 16.09
CA ASN A 209 -0.29 10.79 17.31
C ASN A 209 -1.77 11.09 17.00
N GLU A 210 -2.05 11.79 15.89
CA GLU A 210 -3.44 12.10 15.50
C GLU A 210 -4.13 10.92 14.80
N TYR A 211 -3.40 10.16 13.98
CA TYR A 211 -3.89 8.96 13.27
C TYR A 211 -2.84 7.86 13.36
N ARG A 212 -3.31 6.61 13.38
CA ARG A 212 -2.46 5.41 13.42
C ARG A 212 -2.83 4.45 12.29
N PHE A 213 -1.88 3.64 11.87
CA PHE A 213 -2.04 2.60 10.85
C PHE A 213 -1.71 1.23 11.43
N ASN A 214 -2.53 0.20 11.10
CA ASN A 214 -2.24 -1.17 11.52
C ASN A 214 -1.11 -1.79 10.67
N CYS A 215 -1.01 -1.39 9.40
CA CYS A 215 0.16 -1.70 8.58
C CYS A 215 0.37 -0.60 7.53
N ILE A 216 1.62 -0.50 7.07
CA ILE A 216 2.05 0.47 6.07
C ILE A 216 2.94 -0.26 5.06
N THR A 217 2.73 -0.01 3.77
CA THR A 217 3.70 -0.34 2.71
C THR A 217 4.16 0.93 2.04
N ILE A 218 5.46 1.04 1.78
CA ILE A 218 6.06 2.25 1.22
C ILE A 218 7.06 1.84 0.15
N GLU A 219 6.88 2.37 -1.06
CA GLU A 219 7.88 2.26 -2.10
C GLU A 219 9.13 3.05 -1.74
N HIS A 220 10.31 2.52 -2.04
CA HIS A 220 11.58 3.17 -1.76
C HIS A 220 12.55 3.17 -2.93
N ASN A 221 12.29 2.38 -3.97
CA ASN A 221 13.10 2.28 -5.20
C ASN A 221 14.62 2.25 -4.93
N PHE A 222 15.05 1.65 -3.80
CA PHE A 222 16.43 1.59 -3.33
C PHE A 222 17.15 2.95 -3.21
N THR A 223 16.38 4.04 -3.08
CA THR A 223 16.92 5.39 -2.88
C THR A 223 17.51 5.57 -1.47
N GLU A 224 18.30 6.64 -1.29
CA GLU A 224 18.84 7.00 0.03
C GLU A 224 17.75 7.33 1.08
N ASN A 225 16.53 7.61 0.64
CA ASN A 225 15.41 7.91 1.52
C ASN A 225 14.90 6.69 2.28
N ARG A 226 15.19 5.46 1.82
CA ARG A 226 14.78 4.21 2.47
C ARG A 226 15.14 4.16 3.95
N GLU A 227 16.40 4.44 4.30
CA GLU A 227 16.84 4.37 5.71
C GLU A 227 16.30 5.55 6.54
N LYS A 228 16.03 6.70 5.92
CA LYS A 228 15.38 7.83 6.59
C LYS A 228 13.91 7.52 6.90
N LEU A 229 13.19 6.91 5.96
CA LEU A 229 11.81 6.43 6.15
C LEU A 229 11.74 5.39 7.27
N LYS A 230 12.65 4.42 7.26
CA LYS A 230 12.76 3.43 8.34
C LYS A 230 12.95 4.10 9.69
N PHE A 231 13.93 4.99 9.81
CA PHE A 231 14.19 5.71 11.06
C PHE A 231 12.96 6.50 11.52
N LEU A 232 12.32 7.23 10.61
CA LEU A 232 11.09 7.99 10.90
C LEU A 232 10.00 7.09 11.49
N LEU A 233 9.74 5.95 10.85
CA LEU A 233 8.67 5.04 11.28
C LEU A 233 9.02 4.33 12.59
N GLU A 234 10.26 3.92 12.80
CA GLU A 234 10.72 3.35 14.07
C GLU A 234 10.57 4.35 15.22
N GLN A 235 10.88 5.64 15.02
CA GLN A 235 10.64 6.68 16.02
C GLN A 235 9.14 6.88 16.34
N ASN A 236 8.24 6.46 15.44
CA ASN A 236 6.80 6.53 15.61
C ASN A 236 6.16 5.20 16.05
N GLY A 237 6.99 4.22 16.50
CA GLY A 237 6.56 2.95 17.08
C GLY A 237 6.12 1.93 16.04
N TYR A 238 6.72 1.97 14.84
CA TYR A 238 6.58 0.93 13.81
C TYR A 238 7.90 0.16 13.66
N LYS A 239 7.81 -1.09 13.21
CA LYS A 239 8.98 -1.90 12.84
C LYS A 239 8.84 -2.42 11.42
N ARG A 240 9.96 -2.46 10.70
CA ARG A 240 10.03 -3.07 9.38
C ARG A 240 9.96 -4.59 9.47
N VAL A 241 9.18 -5.19 8.58
CA VAL A 241 8.98 -6.65 8.49
C VAL A 241 9.10 -7.13 7.05
N PHE A 242 9.41 -8.40 6.86
CA PHE A 242 9.46 -9.08 5.55
C PHE A 242 10.35 -8.41 4.49
N GLU A 243 11.44 -7.75 4.89
CA GLU A 243 12.37 -7.04 4.00
C GLU A 243 12.86 -7.88 2.80
N HIS A 244 12.97 -9.19 2.97
CA HIS A 244 13.39 -10.12 1.92
C HIS A 244 12.27 -10.48 0.92
N LEU A 245 11.02 -10.10 1.17
CA LEU A 245 9.86 -10.32 0.30
C LEU A 245 9.40 -9.03 -0.39
N SER A 246 9.62 -7.88 0.24
CA SER A 246 9.01 -6.60 -0.13
C SER A 246 9.65 -5.91 -1.35
N LYS A 247 10.83 -6.34 -1.78
CA LYS A 247 11.57 -5.87 -2.98
C LYS A 247 11.77 -4.35 -3.01
N TRP A 248 11.00 -3.61 -3.83
CA TRP A 248 11.07 -2.15 -3.94
C TRP A 248 10.35 -1.41 -2.82
N ASP A 249 9.55 -2.17 -2.01
CA ASP A 249 8.83 -1.64 -0.87
C ASP A 249 9.53 -1.99 0.44
N ASP A 250 9.22 -1.25 1.48
CA ASP A 250 9.37 -1.68 2.87
C ASP A 250 7.99 -1.77 3.54
N TRP A 251 7.79 -2.83 4.31
CA TRP A 251 6.52 -3.10 5.02
C TRP A 251 6.69 -2.91 6.50
N TYR A 252 5.73 -2.24 7.12
CA TYR A 252 5.79 -1.87 8.54
C TYR A 252 4.53 -2.27 9.28
N ILE A 253 4.70 -2.65 10.54
CA ILE A 253 3.64 -2.87 11.52
C ILE A 253 3.97 -2.15 12.82
N PRO A 254 2.98 -1.82 13.69
CA PRO A 254 3.25 -1.32 15.02
C PRO A 254 4.12 -2.29 15.83
N GLU A 255 5.07 -1.78 16.61
CA GLU A 255 5.91 -2.60 17.50
C GLU A 255 5.08 -3.43 18.48
N SER A 256 3.92 -2.91 18.92
CA SER A 256 3.01 -3.59 19.83
C SER A 256 2.35 -4.85 19.25
N LEU A 257 2.47 -5.10 17.93
CA LEU A 257 1.96 -6.31 17.26
C LEU A 257 2.94 -7.51 17.33
N ASP A 258 3.77 -7.60 18.37
CA ASP A 258 4.80 -8.65 18.55
C ASP A 258 4.29 -10.06 18.85
N SER A 259 3.01 -10.34 18.81
CA SER A 259 2.45 -11.65 19.15
C SER A 259 1.67 -12.26 18.00
N TYR A 260 2.38 -12.76 17.00
CA TYR A 260 1.85 -13.73 16.05
C TYR A 260 2.56 -15.07 16.22
#